data_2abdc2142f03f6d9521279237ff766d8
#
_entry.id   2abdc2142f03f6d9521279237ff766d8
#
_cell.length_a   1.000
_cell.length_b   1.000
_cell.length_c   1.000
_cell.angle_alpha   90.00
_cell.angle_beta   90.00
_cell.angle_gamma   90.00
#
_symmetry.space_group_name_H-M   'P 1'
#
loop_
_entity.id
_entity.type
_entity.pdbx_description
1 polymer ?
#
loop_
_entity_poly.entity_id
_entity_poly.type
_entity_poly.pdbx_seq_one_letter_code
_entity_poly.pdbx_strand_id
1 'polypeptide(L)'
;MVFDNTLEVRVRGTVMNSTLKTFILLAGLTALLLAIGSAIGGRNGLMIALVFAAIMNLVGYWFSDKIALAMSGAQPVSEAEAPQLYQIVRELCLRAELPMPRLFVIPSDTPNAFATGRNPEHAAVAVTSGIVNILNRDELEGVLSHELAHVKNRDILISSVAAVIAGAISQLAHMAQWAMIFGGMSRDRDEEGGSGGLLGGLAMMIVGPIAAMLIQMAISRSREYQADATGARICGRPESLANALLKLENANHRLPMDVNPAQAQMYIVNPLTAGGIATLFSTHPPITERVKRLREMRGVAA
;
A
#
# COMPACT_ATOMS: atom_id res chain seq x y z
N MET A 1 1.27 35.06 -19.58
CA MET A 1 1.70 33.82 -18.94
C MET A 1 0.44 32.96 -18.79
N VAL A 2 0.17 32.11 -19.79
CA VAL A 2 -1.05 31.28 -19.84
C VAL A 2 -0.75 30.04 -19.01
N PHE A 3 -1.26 29.97 -17.79
CA PHE A 3 -1.22 28.74 -16.97
C PHE A 3 -2.08 27.68 -17.67
N ASP A 4 -1.44 26.56 -17.96
CA ASP A 4 -2.02 25.43 -18.69
C ASP A 4 -3.16 24.80 -17.88
N ASN A 5 -4.38 25.20 -18.21
CA ASN A 5 -5.64 24.70 -17.62
C ASN A 5 -5.84 23.18 -17.84
N THR A 6 -5.04 22.56 -18.70
CA THR A 6 -5.13 21.12 -19.00
C THR A 6 -4.55 20.26 -17.89
N LEU A 7 -3.59 20.79 -17.12
CA LEU A 7 -2.99 20.07 -15.96
C LEU A 7 -3.92 20.05 -14.75
N GLU A 8 -4.64 21.15 -14.47
CA GLU A 8 -5.64 21.18 -13.38
C GLU A 8 -6.81 20.24 -13.61
N VAL A 9 -7.30 20.17 -14.85
CA VAL A 9 -8.39 19.24 -15.22
C VAL A 9 -7.93 17.78 -15.09
N ARG A 10 -6.67 17.47 -15.44
CA ARG A 10 -6.13 16.11 -15.33
C ARG A 10 -5.92 15.69 -13.87
N VAL A 11 -5.48 16.60 -13.00
CA VAL A 11 -5.34 16.35 -11.56
C VAL A 11 -6.71 16.13 -10.91
N ARG A 12 -7.73 16.93 -11.25
CA ARG A 12 -9.10 16.72 -10.75
C ARG A 12 -9.70 15.39 -11.20
N GLY A 13 -9.48 14.97 -12.43
CA GLY A 13 -9.93 13.66 -12.92
C GLY A 13 -9.27 12.49 -12.17
N THR A 14 -8.00 12.60 -11.84
CA THR A 14 -7.26 11.56 -11.08
C THR A 14 -7.72 11.49 -9.63
N VAL A 15 -8.01 12.61 -8.98
CA VAL A 15 -8.53 12.67 -7.60
C VAL A 15 -9.91 11.98 -7.52
N MET A 16 -10.82 12.29 -8.45
CA MET A 16 -12.13 11.62 -8.52
C MET A 16 -11.97 10.11 -8.72
N ASN A 17 -11.06 9.69 -9.59
CA ASN A 17 -10.83 8.26 -9.83
C ASN A 17 -10.31 7.52 -8.58
N SER A 18 -9.40 8.09 -7.80
CA SER A 18 -8.87 7.45 -6.58
C SER A 18 -9.92 7.35 -5.49
N THR A 19 -10.70 8.40 -5.28
CA THR A 19 -11.82 8.39 -4.33
C THR A 19 -12.90 7.40 -4.74
N LEU A 20 -13.32 7.41 -6.02
CA LEU A 20 -14.30 6.47 -6.55
C LEU A 20 -13.83 5.02 -6.41
N LYS A 21 -12.56 4.73 -6.73
CA LYS A 21 -11.97 3.39 -6.54
C LYS A 21 -11.98 2.96 -5.07
N THR A 22 -11.71 3.86 -4.13
CA THR A 22 -11.78 3.57 -2.69
C THR A 22 -13.21 3.19 -2.29
N PHE A 23 -14.23 3.94 -2.76
CA PHE A 23 -15.62 3.60 -2.49
C PHE A 23 -16.03 2.26 -3.12
N ILE A 24 -15.60 1.97 -4.34
CA ILE A 24 -15.86 0.68 -5.00
C ILE A 24 -15.21 -0.47 -4.21
N LEU A 25 -13.97 -0.27 -3.73
CA LEU A 25 -13.26 -1.25 -2.91
C LEU A 25 -14.02 -1.56 -1.61
N LEU A 26 -14.45 -0.52 -0.88
CA LEU A 26 -15.20 -0.66 0.36
C LEU A 26 -16.59 -1.27 0.12
N ALA A 27 -17.27 -0.88 -0.95
CA ALA A 27 -18.55 -1.46 -1.35
C ALA A 27 -18.42 -2.94 -1.75
N GLY A 28 -17.38 -3.29 -2.49
CA GLY A 28 -17.07 -4.67 -2.85
C GLY A 28 -16.79 -5.54 -1.64
N LEU A 29 -16.01 -5.04 -0.67
CA LEU A 29 -15.78 -5.73 0.59
C LEU A 29 -17.09 -5.92 1.36
N THR A 30 -17.93 -4.89 1.44
CA THR A 30 -19.24 -4.98 2.09
C THR A 30 -20.10 -6.06 1.43
N ALA A 31 -20.23 -6.03 0.11
CA ALA A 31 -21.02 -7.02 -0.62
C ALA A 31 -20.53 -8.46 -0.38
N LEU A 32 -19.20 -8.66 -0.35
CA LEU A 32 -18.58 -9.94 -0.06
C LEU A 32 -18.93 -10.42 1.36
N LEU A 33 -18.78 -9.56 2.36
CA LEU A 33 -19.10 -9.90 3.76
C LEU A 33 -20.59 -10.23 3.93
N LEU A 34 -21.47 -9.47 3.29
CA LEU A 34 -22.91 -9.74 3.33
C LEU A 34 -23.28 -11.08 2.67
N ALA A 35 -22.65 -11.40 1.54
CA ALA A 35 -22.86 -12.69 0.86
C ALA A 35 -22.42 -13.87 1.76
N ILE A 36 -21.24 -13.76 2.39
CA ILE A 36 -20.72 -14.78 3.32
C ILE A 36 -21.64 -14.89 4.54
N GLY A 37 -22.02 -13.77 5.17
CA GLY A 37 -22.90 -13.76 6.34
C GLY A 37 -24.27 -14.38 6.03
N SER A 38 -24.83 -14.04 4.87
CA SER A 38 -26.10 -14.63 4.42
C SER A 38 -25.99 -16.14 4.16
N ALA A 39 -24.90 -16.60 3.56
CA ALA A 39 -24.66 -18.01 3.27
C ALA A 39 -24.49 -18.86 4.54
N ILE A 40 -23.86 -18.31 5.59
CA ILE A 40 -23.57 -19.05 6.83
C ILE A 40 -24.76 -19.01 7.81
N GLY A 41 -25.39 -17.84 7.98
CA GLY A 41 -26.38 -17.59 9.03
C GLY A 41 -27.73 -17.03 8.55
N GLY A 42 -28.02 -17.10 7.24
CA GLY A 42 -29.26 -16.57 6.67
C GLY A 42 -29.47 -15.10 7.02
N ARG A 43 -30.68 -14.72 7.42
CA ARG A 43 -31.02 -13.33 7.78
C ARG A 43 -30.21 -12.81 8.97
N ASN A 44 -30.00 -13.63 9.99
CA ASN A 44 -29.22 -13.22 11.17
C ASN A 44 -27.73 -13.03 10.83
N GLY A 45 -27.16 -13.95 10.05
CA GLY A 45 -25.79 -13.84 9.55
C GLY A 45 -25.57 -12.59 8.68
N LEU A 46 -26.54 -12.24 7.83
CA LEU A 46 -26.54 -11.02 7.03
C LEU A 46 -26.52 -9.76 7.90
N MET A 47 -27.34 -9.70 8.96
CA MET A 47 -27.37 -8.54 9.86
C MET A 47 -26.07 -8.38 10.65
N ILE A 48 -25.50 -9.48 11.14
CA ILE A 48 -24.19 -9.46 11.82
C ILE A 48 -23.10 -8.99 10.85
N ALA A 49 -23.09 -9.53 9.63
CA ALA A 49 -22.13 -9.14 8.59
C ALA A 49 -22.26 -7.67 8.19
N LEU A 50 -23.48 -7.11 8.16
CA LEU A 50 -23.72 -5.69 7.88
C LEU A 50 -23.07 -4.79 8.94
N VAL A 51 -23.31 -5.10 10.22
CA VAL A 51 -22.71 -4.34 11.35
C VAL A 51 -21.18 -4.46 11.30
N PHE A 52 -20.68 -5.67 11.09
CA PHE A 52 -19.23 -5.91 10.97
C PHE A 52 -18.60 -5.16 9.78
N ALA A 53 -19.24 -5.18 8.60
CA ALA A 53 -18.78 -4.45 7.42
C ALA A 53 -18.77 -2.94 7.65
N ALA A 54 -19.80 -2.40 8.32
CA ALA A 54 -19.85 -0.98 8.66
C ALA A 54 -18.69 -0.57 9.58
N ILE A 55 -18.41 -1.36 10.61
CA ILE A 55 -17.27 -1.15 11.52
C ILE A 55 -15.95 -1.24 10.75
N MET A 56 -15.75 -2.28 9.94
CA MET A 56 -14.54 -2.48 9.17
C MET A 56 -14.29 -1.35 8.17
N ASN A 57 -15.33 -0.87 7.49
CA ASN A 57 -15.20 0.27 6.59
C ASN A 57 -14.84 1.56 7.32
N LEU A 58 -15.47 1.81 8.47
CA LEU A 58 -15.16 2.97 9.30
C LEU A 58 -13.71 2.92 9.81
N VAL A 59 -13.30 1.77 10.33
CA VAL A 59 -11.92 1.56 10.81
C VAL A 59 -10.93 1.68 9.65
N GLY A 60 -11.19 1.06 8.50
CA GLY A 60 -10.35 1.14 7.32
C GLY A 60 -10.19 2.56 6.79
N TYR A 61 -11.24 3.36 6.81
CA TYR A 61 -11.17 4.76 6.37
C TYR A 61 -10.41 5.66 7.36
N TRP A 62 -10.73 5.58 8.67
CA TRP A 62 -10.22 6.52 9.66
C TRP A 62 -8.87 6.12 10.26
N PHE A 63 -8.53 4.84 10.30
CA PHE A 63 -7.36 4.32 11.00
C PHE A 63 -6.40 3.56 10.09
N SER A 64 -6.60 3.56 8.76
CA SER A 64 -5.74 2.82 7.84
C SER A 64 -4.26 3.22 7.94
N ASP A 65 -3.97 4.50 8.18
CA ASP A 65 -2.61 4.99 8.38
C ASP A 65 -1.98 4.41 9.64
N LYS A 66 -2.71 4.42 10.77
CA LYS A 66 -2.22 3.89 12.04
C LYS A 66 -2.00 2.38 11.97
N ILE A 67 -2.93 1.67 11.33
CA ILE A 67 -2.83 0.23 11.15
C ILE A 67 -1.63 -0.10 10.25
N ALA A 68 -1.47 0.58 9.12
CA ALA A 68 -0.34 0.37 8.20
C ALA A 68 1.01 0.63 8.88
N LEU A 69 1.15 1.72 9.65
CA LEU A 69 2.35 2.04 10.41
C LEU A 69 2.63 1.00 11.50
N ALA A 70 1.60 0.58 12.26
CA ALA A 70 1.75 -0.43 13.29
C ALA A 70 2.17 -1.79 12.71
N MET A 71 1.54 -2.21 11.60
CA MET A 71 1.86 -3.47 10.94
C MET A 71 3.28 -3.51 10.36
N SER A 72 3.84 -2.34 9.97
CA SER A 72 5.22 -2.23 9.46
C SER A 72 6.26 -2.03 10.57
N GLY A 73 5.85 -1.95 11.84
CA GLY A 73 6.75 -1.68 12.96
C GLY A 73 7.34 -0.26 12.95
N ALA A 74 6.68 0.68 12.25
CA ALA A 74 7.15 2.05 12.10
C ALA A 74 7.07 2.80 13.44
N GLN A 75 8.17 3.46 13.80
CA GLN A 75 8.31 4.24 15.01
C GLN A 75 8.34 5.73 14.66
N PRO A 76 7.57 6.59 15.36
CA PRO A 76 7.63 8.02 15.12
C PRO A 76 9.01 8.55 15.48
N VAL A 77 9.51 9.50 14.68
CA VAL A 77 10.78 10.17 14.95
C VAL A 77 10.56 11.68 15.03
N SER A 78 11.31 12.32 15.92
CA SER A 78 11.35 13.77 16.08
C SER A 78 12.39 14.41 15.16
N GLU A 79 12.32 15.73 14.98
CA GLU A 79 13.32 16.47 14.22
C GLU A 79 14.73 16.41 14.85
N ALA A 80 14.80 16.30 16.18
CA ALA A 80 16.07 16.14 16.89
C ALA A 80 16.75 14.79 16.63
N GLU A 81 15.94 13.73 16.41
CA GLU A 81 16.43 12.38 16.14
C GLU A 81 16.81 12.17 14.67
N ALA A 82 16.10 12.82 13.74
CA ALA A 82 16.30 12.65 12.29
C ALA A 82 16.36 14.02 11.55
N PRO A 83 17.29 14.93 11.89
CA PRO A 83 17.29 16.30 11.37
C PRO A 83 17.44 16.36 9.85
N GLN A 84 18.25 15.49 9.25
CA GLN A 84 18.44 15.44 7.80
C GLN A 84 17.16 15.01 7.07
N LEU A 85 16.45 14.02 7.59
CA LEU A 85 15.17 13.55 7.01
C LEU A 85 14.13 14.68 7.07
N TYR A 86 14.01 15.36 8.21
CA TYR A 86 13.10 16.49 8.38
C TYR A 86 13.43 17.64 7.42
N GLN A 87 14.71 17.95 7.25
CA GLN A 87 15.15 19.00 6.33
C GLN A 87 14.74 18.66 4.89
N ILE A 88 15.05 17.45 4.40
CA ILE A 88 14.73 17.02 3.03
C ILE A 88 13.21 17.08 2.81
N VAL A 89 12.41 16.48 3.70
CA VAL A 89 10.95 16.45 3.55
C VAL A 89 10.35 17.84 3.59
N ARG A 90 10.86 18.72 4.46
CA ARG A 90 10.40 20.14 4.53
C ARG A 90 10.66 20.89 3.23
N GLU A 91 11.86 20.75 2.64
CA GLU A 91 12.21 21.36 1.36
C GLU A 91 11.30 20.84 0.23
N LEU A 92 11.03 19.53 0.20
CA LEU A 92 10.14 18.93 -0.77
C LEU A 92 8.68 19.34 -0.59
N CYS A 93 8.20 19.44 0.66
CA CYS A 93 6.83 19.88 0.96
C CYS A 93 6.59 21.33 0.50
N LEU A 94 7.58 22.22 0.67
CA LEU A 94 7.51 23.60 0.16
C LEU A 94 7.36 23.63 -1.36
N ARG A 95 8.17 22.83 -2.09
CA ARG A 95 8.08 22.74 -3.56
C ARG A 95 6.78 22.08 -4.04
N ALA A 96 6.27 21.14 -3.25
CA ALA A 96 5.05 20.40 -3.57
C ALA A 96 3.77 21.13 -3.14
N GLU A 97 3.86 22.22 -2.37
CA GLU A 97 2.74 22.90 -1.72
C GLU A 97 1.90 21.94 -0.85
N LEU A 98 2.60 21.11 -0.05
CA LEU A 98 2.02 20.15 0.85
C LEU A 98 2.28 20.50 2.31
N PRO A 99 1.36 20.18 3.23
CA PRO A 99 1.65 20.22 4.65
C PRO A 99 2.74 19.18 5.00
N MET A 100 3.51 19.46 6.07
CA MET A 100 4.53 18.54 6.56
C MET A 100 3.88 17.24 7.06
N PRO A 101 4.21 16.07 6.50
CA PRO A 101 3.70 14.79 6.98
C PRO A 101 4.37 14.40 8.31
N ARG A 102 3.74 13.49 9.04
CA ARG A 102 4.38 12.82 10.18
C ARG A 102 5.47 11.88 9.65
N LEU A 103 6.64 11.87 10.29
CA LEU A 103 7.76 11.04 9.87
C LEU A 103 7.96 9.85 10.82
N PHE A 104 8.27 8.71 10.21
CA PHE A 104 8.48 7.45 10.90
C PHE A 104 9.71 6.74 10.36
N VAL A 105 10.39 5.98 11.23
CA VAL A 105 11.47 5.09 10.87
C VAL A 105 11.08 3.65 11.19
N ILE A 106 11.35 2.75 10.26
CA ILE A 106 11.16 1.31 10.43
C ILE A 106 12.55 0.70 10.70
N PRO A 107 12.75 -0.01 11.83
CA PRO A 107 14.03 -0.65 12.15
C PRO A 107 14.22 -1.90 11.26
N SER A 108 14.62 -1.71 10.02
CA SER A 108 14.88 -2.76 9.03
C SER A 108 16.06 -2.38 8.16
N ASP A 109 16.96 -3.34 7.93
CA ASP A 109 18.13 -3.15 7.04
C ASP A 109 17.74 -3.21 5.57
N THR A 110 16.59 -3.81 5.24
CA THR A 110 16.08 -3.79 3.85
C THR A 110 15.65 -2.37 3.48
N PRO A 111 16.24 -1.76 2.44
CA PRO A 111 15.96 -0.37 2.11
C PRO A 111 14.60 -0.22 1.44
N ASN A 112 13.71 0.52 2.07
CA ASN A 112 12.39 0.82 1.51
C ASN A 112 11.74 2.06 2.15
N ALA A 113 10.67 2.57 1.52
CA ALA A 113 9.87 3.67 2.03
C ALA A 113 8.41 3.54 1.57
N PHE A 114 7.49 4.19 2.27
CA PHE A 114 6.11 4.34 1.83
C PHE A 114 5.44 5.57 2.45
N ALA A 115 4.42 6.09 1.75
CA ALA A 115 3.49 7.08 2.27
C ALA A 115 2.13 6.45 2.57
N THR A 116 1.48 6.91 3.64
CA THR A 116 0.15 6.48 4.08
C THR A 116 -0.65 7.67 4.59
N GLY A 117 -1.96 7.51 4.71
CA GLY A 117 -2.84 8.56 5.20
C GLY A 117 -4.16 8.63 4.45
N ARG A 118 -5.13 9.37 4.99
CA ARG A 118 -6.41 9.56 4.31
C ARG A 118 -6.45 10.79 3.39
N ASN A 119 -5.61 11.78 3.66
CA ASN A 119 -5.47 13.01 2.88
C ASN A 119 -4.11 13.67 3.20
N PRO A 120 -3.69 14.74 2.49
CA PRO A 120 -2.42 15.42 2.73
C PRO A 120 -2.23 15.91 4.17
N GLU A 121 -3.30 16.40 4.82
CA GLU A 121 -3.27 16.93 6.19
C GLU A 121 -3.04 15.84 7.25
N HIS A 122 -3.31 14.58 6.89
CA HIS A 122 -3.13 13.40 7.75
C HIS A 122 -2.15 12.40 7.14
N ALA A 123 -1.24 12.88 6.31
CA ALA A 123 -0.21 12.04 5.71
C ALA A 123 0.87 11.64 6.72
N ALA A 124 1.45 10.49 6.49
CA ALA A 124 2.64 9.99 7.16
C ALA A 124 3.58 9.37 6.12
N VAL A 125 4.87 9.57 6.30
CA VAL A 125 5.93 8.95 5.48
C VAL A 125 6.80 8.12 6.40
N ALA A 126 7.00 6.87 6.04
CA ALA A 126 7.85 5.92 6.75
C ALA A 126 9.03 5.52 5.86
N VAL A 127 10.22 5.53 6.44
CA VAL A 127 11.46 5.08 5.78
C VAL A 127 12.12 3.99 6.63
N THR A 128 12.77 3.03 6.02
CA THR A 128 13.56 2.05 6.76
C THR A 128 14.92 2.64 7.14
N SER A 129 15.55 2.13 8.21
CA SER A 129 16.94 2.45 8.52
C SER A 129 17.87 2.10 7.35
N GLY A 130 17.59 0.99 6.66
CA GLY A 130 18.36 0.55 5.50
C GLY A 130 18.38 1.54 4.35
N ILE A 131 17.24 2.21 4.04
CA ILE A 131 17.22 3.20 2.94
C ILE A 131 18.05 4.43 3.27
N VAL A 132 18.02 4.89 4.52
CA VAL A 132 18.80 6.04 4.98
C VAL A 132 20.31 5.73 4.92
N ASN A 133 20.69 4.48 5.14
CA ASN A 133 22.10 4.05 5.13
C ASN A 133 22.64 3.86 3.70
N ILE A 134 21.82 3.42 2.74
CA ILE A 134 22.30 3.05 1.41
C ILE A 134 22.22 4.19 0.38
N LEU A 135 21.23 5.09 0.52
CA LEU A 135 21.03 6.19 -0.41
C LEU A 135 21.83 7.43 0.01
N ASN A 136 22.41 8.10 -0.97
CA ASN A 136 22.91 9.45 -0.73
C ASN A 136 21.73 10.47 -0.63
N ARG A 137 22.05 11.73 -0.25
CA ARG A 137 21.02 12.76 -0.06
C ARG A 137 20.14 12.95 -1.29
N ASP A 138 20.72 13.00 -2.49
CA ASP A 138 19.97 13.25 -3.74
C ASP A 138 19.04 12.09 -4.07
N GLU A 139 19.51 10.87 -3.90
CA GLU A 139 18.73 9.66 -4.11
C GLU A 139 17.58 9.53 -3.09
N LEU A 140 17.84 9.84 -1.82
CA LEU A 140 16.81 9.86 -0.78
C LEU A 140 15.77 10.95 -1.06
N GLU A 141 16.20 12.14 -1.52
CA GLU A 141 15.31 13.21 -1.97
C GLU A 141 14.43 12.73 -3.14
N GLY A 142 14.98 11.98 -4.08
CA GLY A 142 14.24 11.37 -5.19
C GLY A 142 13.13 10.43 -4.69
N VAL A 143 13.45 9.51 -3.77
CA VAL A 143 12.48 8.58 -3.18
C VAL A 143 11.39 9.33 -2.40
N LEU A 144 11.78 10.25 -1.51
CA LEU A 144 10.84 11.01 -0.70
C LEU A 144 9.93 11.89 -1.57
N SER A 145 10.41 12.40 -2.70
CA SER A 145 9.60 13.15 -3.64
C SER A 145 8.56 12.27 -4.33
N HIS A 146 8.88 11.00 -4.62
CA HIS A 146 7.93 10.02 -5.12
C HIS A 146 6.83 9.72 -4.08
N GLU A 147 7.20 9.51 -2.81
CA GLU A 147 6.23 9.31 -1.73
C GLU A 147 5.32 10.52 -1.53
N LEU A 148 5.89 11.74 -1.57
CA LEU A 148 5.10 12.97 -1.51
C LEU A 148 4.24 13.19 -2.76
N ALA A 149 4.62 12.64 -3.92
CA ALA A 149 3.78 12.66 -5.10
C ALA A 149 2.50 11.84 -4.90
N HIS A 150 2.55 10.70 -4.21
CA HIS A 150 1.37 9.95 -3.80
C HIS A 150 0.45 10.76 -2.89
N VAL A 151 1.03 11.53 -1.95
CA VAL A 151 0.27 12.45 -1.09
C VAL A 151 -0.41 13.54 -1.93
N LYS A 152 0.34 14.17 -2.84
CA LYS A 152 -0.16 15.25 -3.73
C LYS A 152 -1.25 14.73 -4.68
N ASN A 153 -1.08 13.55 -5.22
CA ASN A 153 -2.02 12.89 -6.14
C ASN A 153 -3.25 12.32 -5.42
N ARG A 154 -3.28 12.36 -4.07
CA ARG A 154 -4.36 11.85 -3.20
C ARG A 154 -4.67 10.38 -3.42
N ASP A 155 -3.69 9.56 -3.66
CA ASP A 155 -3.84 8.11 -3.84
C ASP A 155 -3.34 7.28 -2.64
N ILE A 156 -2.82 7.94 -1.59
CA ILE A 156 -2.39 7.28 -0.36
C ILE A 156 -3.52 6.54 0.36
N LEU A 157 -4.75 7.08 0.34
CA LEU A 157 -5.90 6.45 1.02
C LEU A 157 -6.21 5.08 0.43
N ILE A 158 -6.32 4.98 -0.89
CA ILE A 158 -6.67 3.70 -1.54
C ILE A 158 -5.59 2.65 -1.29
N SER A 159 -4.31 3.03 -1.29
CA SER A 159 -3.20 2.13 -1.00
C SER A 159 -3.23 1.66 0.45
N SER A 160 -3.48 2.57 1.41
CA SER A 160 -3.60 2.26 2.84
C SER A 160 -4.78 1.32 3.13
N VAL A 161 -5.97 1.63 2.59
CA VAL A 161 -7.16 0.79 2.76
C VAL A 161 -6.97 -0.58 2.14
N ALA A 162 -6.38 -0.66 0.94
CA ALA A 162 -6.08 -1.94 0.30
C ALA A 162 -5.11 -2.79 1.12
N ALA A 163 -4.07 -2.20 1.72
CA ALA A 163 -3.13 -2.91 2.59
C ALA A 163 -3.80 -3.46 3.85
N VAL A 164 -4.70 -2.68 4.48
CA VAL A 164 -5.47 -3.13 5.65
C VAL A 164 -6.40 -4.29 5.31
N ILE A 165 -7.13 -4.19 4.20
CA ILE A 165 -8.03 -5.26 3.73
C ILE A 165 -7.22 -6.54 3.42
N ALA A 166 -6.13 -6.40 2.70
CA ALA A 166 -5.25 -7.51 2.37
C ALA A 166 -4.66 -8.16 3.62
N GLY A 167 -4.26 -7.36 4.60
CA GLY A 167 -3.78 -7.84 5.91
C GLY A 167 -4.85 -8.61 6.68
N ALA A 168 -6.07 -8.11 6.72
CA ALA A 168 -7.19 -8.79 7.36
C ALA A 168 -7.50 -10.14 6.71
N ILE A 169 -7.47 -10.21 5.38
CA ILE A 169 -7.69 -11.46 4.64
C ILE A 169 -6.57 -12.47 4.90
N SER A 170 -5.30 -12.02 4.89
CA SER A 170 -4.17 -12.88 5.24
C SER A 170 -4.33 -13.45 6.65
N GLN A 171 -4.74 -12.63 7.62
CA GLN A 171 -4.97 -13.09 8.99
C GLN A 171 -6.10 -14.12 9.08
N LEU A 172 -7.21 -13.92 8.35
CA LEU A 172 -8.28 -14.90 8.29
C LEU A 172 -7.83 -16.22 7.66
N ALA A 173 -7.00 -16.17 6.62
CA ALA A 173 -6.42 -17.35 6.00
C ALA A 173 -5.53 -18.13 6.97
N HIS A 174 -4.67 -17.44 7.73
CA HIS A 174 -3.86 -18.07 8.79
C HIS A 174 -4.73 -18.69 9.88
N MET A 175 -5.75 -17.99 10.37
CA MET A 175 -6.68 -18.55 11.36
C MET A 175 -7.38 -19.81 10.84
N ALA A 176 -7.81 -19.84 9.57
CA ALA A 176 -8.41 -21.01 8.94
C ALA A 176 -7.42 -22.19 8.86
N GLN A 177 -6.15 -21.94 8.52
CA GLN A 177 -5.11 -22.98 8.54
C GLN A 177 -4.90 -23.56 9.94
N TRP A 178 -4.80 -22.71 10.96
CA TRP A 178 -4.70 -23.17 12.35
C TRP A 178 -5.91 -23.99 12.79
N ALA A 179 -7.12 -23.54 12.44
CA ALA A 179 -8.34 -24.28 12.75
C ALA A 179 -8.38 -25.68 12.07
N MET A 180 -7.85 -25.82 10.85
CA MET A 180 -7.73 -27.10 10.17
C MET A 180 -6.69 -28.01 10.84
N ILE A 181 -5.54 -27.46 11.26
CA ILE A 181 -4.46 -28.22 11.91
C ILE A 181 -4.90 -28.70 13.29
N PHE A 182 -5.48 -27.83 14.12
CA PHE A 182 -5.85 -28.15 15.50
C PHE A 182 -7.28 -28.65 15.65
N GLY A 183 -8.23 -28.23 14.81
CA GLY A 183 -9.61 -28.72 14.81
C GLY A 183 -9.76 -30.14 14.26
N GLY A 184 -8.82 -30.61 13.43
CA GLY A 184 -8.76 -32.01 12.98
C GLY A 184 -8.35 -33.03 14.04
N MET A 185 -7.76 -32.57 15.15
CA MET A 185 -7.33 -33.43 16.27
C MET A 185 -8.43 -33.73 17.30
N SER A 186 -9.58 -33.03 17.25
CA SER A 186 -10.68 -33.16 18.23
C SER A 186 -11.91 -33.89 17.68
N ARG A 187 -11.78 -34.68 16.62
CA ARG A 187 -12.90 -35.45 16.12
C ARG A 187 -12.95 -36.82 16.78
N ASP A 188 -13.74 -36.92 17.84
CA ASP A 188 -14.44 -38.12 18.19
C ASP A 188 -15.45 -38.47 17.04
N ARG A 189 -15.53 -39.75 16.74
CA ARG A 189 -16.07 -40.34 15.49
C ARG A 189 -17.59 -40.34 15.35
N ASP A 190 -18.35 -39.65 16.15
CA ASP A 190 -19.82 -39.78 16.14
C ASP A 190 -20.46 -38.36 16.13
N GLU A 191 -20.71 -37.83 14.91
CA GLU A 191 -21.93 -37.10 14.57
C GLU A 191 -21.86 -36.53 13.12
N GLU A 192 -22.94 -36.76 12.37
CA GLU A 192 -23.24 -36.26 11.04
C GLU A 192 -23.17 -34.72 10.98
N GLY A 193 -22.05 -34.15 10.55
CA GLY A 193 -21.88 -32.69 10.44
C GLY A 193 -20.65 -32.25 9.67
N GLY A 194 -20.21 -33.05 8.67
CA GLY A 194 -19.00 -32.79 7.88
C GLY A 194 -18.98 -31.55 6.98
N SER A 195 -19.96 -30.64 7.08
CA SER A 195 -20.10 -29.49 6.16
C SER A 195 -19.23 -28.26 6.51
N GLY A 196 -18.86 -28.05 7.78
CA GLY A 196 -18.17 -26.86 8.22
C GLY A 196 -16.73 -26.70 7.68
N GLY A 197 -15.99 -27.81 7.57
CA GLY A 197 -14.64 -27.78 7.01
C GLY A 197 -14.62 -27.61 5.46
N LEU A 198 -15.59 -28.22 4.80
CA LEU A 198 -15.74 -28.13 3.35
C LEU A 198 -16.28 -26.76 2.93
N LEU A 199 -17.24 -26.20 3.68
CA LEU A 199 -17.76 -24.86 3.49
C LEU A 199 -16.72 -23.77 3.76
N GLY A 200 -15.87 -23.95 4.79
CA GLY A 200 -14.74 -23.06 5.07
C GLY A 200 -13.69 -23.05 3.94
N GLY A 201 -13.36 -24.24 3.41
CA GLY A 201 -12.48 -24.38 2.26
C GLY A 201 -13.04 -23.76 0.97
N LEU A 202 -14.32 -23.98 0.68
CA LEU A 202 -15.02 -23.38 -0.45
C LEU A 202 -15.14 -21.85 -0.31
N ALA A 203 -15.43 -21.35 0.90
CA ALA A 203 -15.47 -19.93 1.18
C ALA A 203 -14.09 -19.28 0.91
N MET A 204 -12.99 -19.89 1.37
CA MET A 204 -11.64 -19.39 1.09
C MET A 204 -11.28 -19.47 -0.40
N MET A 205 -11.75 -20.46 -1.12
CA MET A 205 -11.51 -20.61 -2.56
C MET A 205 -12.19 -19.50 -3.37
N ILE A 206 -13.29 -18.91 -2.86
CA ILE A 206 -14.00 -17.79 -3.48
C ILE A 206 -13.46 -16.44 -2.95
N VAL A 207 -13.23 -16.34 -1.64
CA VAL A 207 -12.78 -15.10 -0.97
C VAL A 207 -11.39 -14.70 -1.42
N GLY A 208 -10.48 -15.65 -1.57
CA GLY A 208 -9.10 -15.37 -1.99
C GLY A 208 -9.00 -14.66 -3.34
N PRO A 209 -9.57 -15.19 -4.43
CA PRO A 209 -9.59 -14.51 -5.73
C PRO A 209 -10.29 -13.15 -5.74
N ILE A 210 -11.41 -13.01 -5.03
CA ILE A 210 -12.14 -11.73 -4.94
C ILE A 210 -11.29 -10.69 -4.20
N ALA A 211 -10.66 -11.09 -3.10
CA ALA A 211 -9.75 -10.24 -2.37
C ALA A 211 -8.56 -9.81 -3.22
N ALA A 212 -7.94 -10.74 -3.94
CA ALA A 212 -6.86 -10.43 -4.88
C ALA A 212 -7.30 -9.45 -5.96
N MET A 213 -8.51 -9.63 -6.52
CA MET A 213 -9.08 -8.72 -7.51
C MET A 213 -9.33 -7.31 -6.92
N LEU A 214 -9.87 -7.20 -5.70
CA LEU A 214 -10.09 -5.93 -5.02
C LEU A 214 -8.76 -5.21 -4.77
N ILE A 215 -7.73 -5.93 -4.33
CA ILE A 215 -6.38 -5.39 -4.15
C ILE A 215 -5.79 -4.92 -5.49
N GLN A 216 -5.91 -5.72 -6.56
CA GLN A 216 -5.44 -5.34 -7.88
C GLN A 216 -6.14 -4.09 -8.43
N MET A 217 -7.44 -3.89 -8.13
CA MET A 217 -8.14 -2.65 -8.50
C MET A 217 -7.60 -1.43 -7.74
N ALA A 218 -7.16 -1.61 -6.49
CA ALA A 218 -6.54 -0.54 -5.70
C ALA A 218 -5.17 -0.14 -6.25
N ILE A 219 -4.49 -1.03 -6.97
CA ILE A 219 -3.16 -0.82 -7.48
C ILE A 219 -3.23 -0.52 -8.98
N SER A 220 -2.51 0.50 -9.42
CA SER A 220 -2.47 0.90 -10.82
C SER A 220 -1.06 1.31 -11.22
N ARG A 221 -0.48 0.58 -12.18
CA ARG A 221 0.82 0.94 -12.79
C ARG A 221 0.85 2.38 -13.30
N SER A 222 -0.28 2.90 -13.76
CA SER A 222 -0.39 4.30 -14.21
C SER A 222 -0.19 5.29 -13.07
N ARG A 223 -0.59 4.96 -11.82
CA ARG A 223 -0.35 5.81 -10.65
C ARG A 223 1.12 5.85 -10.28
N GLU A 224 1.82 4.73 -10.38
CA GLU A 224 3.27 4.69 -10.16
C GLU A 224 4.01 5.59 -11.16
N TYR A 225 3.69 5.48 -12.45
CA TYR A 225 4.27 6.37 -13.46
C TYR A 225 3.91 7.83 -13.24
N GLN A 226 2.71 8.11 -12.76
CA GLN A 226 2.29 9.47 -12.42
C GLN A 226 3.02 9.99 -11.18
N ALA A 227 3.23 9.14 -10.16
CA ALA A 227 4.00 9.47 -8.98
C ALA A 227 5.47 9.71 -9.33
N ASP A 228 6.06 8.88 -10.19
CA ASP A 228 7.41 9.09 -10.73
C ASP A 228 7.54 10.45 -11.42
N ALA A 229 6.61 10.76 -12.33
CA ALA A 229 6.63 12.02 -13.05
C ALA A 229 6.38 13.24 -12.16
N THR A 230 5.48 13.13 -11.18
CA THR A 230 5.18 14.20 -10.22
C THR A 230 6.34 14.37 -9.25
N GLY A 231 6.89 13.27 -8.71
CA GLY A 231 8.04 13.28 -7.81
C GLY A 231 9.28 13.87 -8.48
N ALA A 232 9.54 13.47 -9.74
CA ALA A 232 10.65 14.04 -10.52
C ALA A 232 10.53 15.56 -10.70
N ARG A 233 9.31 16.09 -10.88
CA ARG A 233 9.07 17.55 -10.93
C ARG A 233 9.25 18.23 -9.57
N ILE A 234 8.80 17.61 -8.48
CA ILE A 234 8.98 18.12 -7.12
C ILE A 234 10.47 18.19 -6.77
N CYS A 235 11.21 17.10 -7.04
CA CYS A 235 12.65 17.03 -6.81
C CYS A 235 13.45 17.93 -7.77
N GLY A 236 12.97 18.11 -9.01
CA GLY A 236 13.67 18.82 -10.09
C GLY A 236 14.81 17.99 -10.72
N ARG A 237 15.03 16.74 -10.26
CA ARG A 237 16.12 15.86 -10.67
C ARG A 237 15.63 14.43 -10.90
N PRO A 238 15.07 14.11 -12.08
CA PRO A 238 14.55 12.77 -12.39
C PRO A 238 15.57 11.64 -12.18
N GLU A 239 16.85 11.92 -12.44
CA GLU A 239 17.94 10.96 -12.30
C GLU A 239 18.16 10.52 -10.86
N SER A 240 17.87 11.37 -9.87
CA SER A 240 17.97 11.03 -8.45
C SER A 240 17.07 9.85 -8.09
N LEU A 241 15.81 9.88 -8.52
CA LEU A 241 14.87 8.78 -8.35
C LEU A 241 15.27 7.55 -9.18
N ALA A 242 15.71 7.74 -10.43
CA ALA A 242 16.14 6.64 -11.28
C ALA A 242 17.31 5.84 -10.66
N ASN A 243 18.32 6.55 -10.14
CA ASN A 243 19.47 5.92 -9.49
C ASN A 243 19.09 5.25 -8.16
N ALA A 244 18.21 5.89 -7.38
CA ALA A 244 17.68 5.29 -6.16
C ALA A 244 16.97 3.96 -6.46
N LEU A 245 16.04 3.92 -7.45
CA LEU A 245 15.32 2.71 -7.82
C LEU A 245 16.24 1.55 -8.19
N LEU A 246 17.31 1.81 -8.94
CA LEU A 246 18.30 0.78 -9.31
C LEU A 246 19.06 0.26 -8.08
N LYS A 247 19.43 1.13 -7.15
CA LYS A 247 20.08 0.73 -5.89
C LYS A 247 19.16 -0.09 -5.01
N LEU A 248 17.89 0.34 -4.87
CA LEU A 248 16.90 -0.36 -4.05
C LEU A 248 16.59 -1.75 -4.61
N GLU A 249 16.43 -1.88 -5.93
CA GLU A 249 16.21 -3.17 -6.58
C GLU A 249 17.37 -4.14 -6.28
N ASN A 250 18.62 -3.69 -6.48
CA ASN A 250 19.80 -4.50 -6.21
C ASN A 250 19.94 -4.89 -4.72
N ALA A 251 19.58 -3.99 -3.81
CA ALA A 251 19.66 -4.25 -2.38
C ALA A 251 18.56 -5.22 -1.92
N ASN A 252 17.31 -5.07 -2.40
CA ASN A 252 16.22 -5.96 -2.07
C ASN A 252 16.44 -7.40 -2.56
N HIS A 253 17.15 -7.60 -3.67
CA HIS A 253 17.56 -8.93 -4.10
C HIS A 253 18.53 -9.61 -3.14
N ARG A 254 19.34 -8.83 -2.41
CA ARG A 254 20.35 -9.34 -1.46
C ARG A 254 19.81 -9.47 -0.04
N LEU A 255 18.89 -8.59 0.34
CA LEU A 255 18.32 -8.47 1.67
C LEU A 255 16.79 -8.42 1.55
N PRO A 256 16.13 -9.55 1.31
CA PRO A 256 14.66 -9.61 1.25
C PRO A 256 14.07 -9.24 2.60
N MET A 257 12.97 -8.51 2.59
CA MET A 257 12.25 -8.11 3.80
C MET A 257 11.17 -9.15 4.12
N ASP A 258 11.12 -9.58 5.37
CA ASP A 258 10.02 -10.41 5.86
C ASP A 258 8.83 -9.48 6.19
N VAL A 259 7.99 -9.28 5.18
CA VAL A 259 6.77 -8.47 5.30
C VAL A 259 5.56 -9.28 4.91
N ASN A 260 4.43 -8.94 5.50
CA ASN A 260 3.15 -9.48 5.04
C ASN A 260 2.97 -9.12 3.55
N PRO A 261 2.72 -10.11 2.66
CA PRO A 261 2.52 -9.86 1.22
C PRO A 261 1.49 -8.77 0.92
N ALA A 262 0.51 -8.61 1.79
CA ALA A 262 -0.50 -7.56 1.71
C ALA A 262 0.06 -6.14 1.82
N GLN A 263 1.19 -5.96 2.48
CA GLN A 263 1.85 -4.66 2.65
C GLN A 263 2.88 -4.37 1.56
N ALA A 264 3.36 -5.40 0.87
CA ALA A 264 4.41 -5.27 -0.15
C ALA A 264 4.07 -4.23 -1.23
N GLN A 265 2.78 -4.03 -1.48
CA GLN A 265 2.25 -3.03 -2.42
C GLN A 265 2.40 -1.57 -1.98
N MET A 266 2.63 -1.31 -0.69
CA MET A 266 2.81 0.05 -0.19
C MET A 266 4.23 0.56 -0.38
N TYR A 267 5.20 -0.33 -0.50
CA TYR A 267 6.60 0.01 -0.59
C TYR A 267 7.00 0.44 -2.01
N ILE A 268 7.96 1.36 -2.14
CA ILE A 268 8.42 1.89 -3.44
C ILE A 268 9.02 0.81 -4.35
N VAL A 269 9.65 -0.21 -3.76
CA VAL A 269 10.14 -1.41 -4.43
C VAL A 269 9.56 -2.63 -3.73
N ASN A 270 9.08 -3.61 -4.51
CA ASN A 270 8.50 -4.81 -3.94
C ASN A 270 9.54 -5.56 -3.09
N PRO A 271 9.34 -5.71 -1.77
CA PRO A 271 10.29 -6.34 -0.88
C PRO A 271 10.27 -7.88 -0.96
N LEU A 272 9.29 -8.48 -1.63
CA LEU A 272 9.14 -9.93 -1.76
C LEU A 272 10.05 -10.46 -2.86
N THR A 273 10.88 -11.44 -2.55
CA THR A 273 11.65 -12.19 -3.54
C THR A 273 10.74 -13.07 -4.39
N ALA A 274 10.96 -13.05 -5.71
CA ALA A 274 10.16 -13.77 -6.68
C ALA A 274 10.17 -15.29 -6.45
N GLY A 275 9.03 -15.82 -6.06
CA GLY A 275 8.76 -17.27 -5.98
C GLY A 275 7.26 -17.53 -5.84
N GLY A 276 6.63 -18.14 -6.83
CA GLY A 276 5.26 -18.60 -6.76
C GLY A 276 4.19 -17.51 -6.73
N ILE A 277 3.31 -17.54 -5.72
CA ILE A 277 2.13 -16.66 -5.58
C ILE A 277 2.53 -15.18 -5.47
N ALA A 278 3.74 -14.86 -4.98
CA ALA A 278 4.22 -13.48 -4.82
C ALA A 278 4.27 -12.68 -6.15
N THR A 279 4.49 -13.35 -7.29
CA THR A 279 4.50 -12.70 -8.61
C THR A 279 3.12 -12.25 -9.07
N LEU A 280 2.06 -12.91 -8.62
CA LEU A 280 0.67 -12.53 -8.91
C LEU A 280 0.26 -11.24 -8.20
N PHE A 281 0.94 -10.93 -7.09
CA PHE A 281 0.73 -9.71 -6.30
C PHE A 281 1.76 -8.62 -6.60
N SER A 282 2.65 -8.81 -7.59
CA SER A 282 3.59 -7.78 -8.03
C SER A 282 2.85 -6.71 -8.82
N THR A 283 2.62 -5.59 -8.18
CA THR A 283 1.74 -4.52 -8.65
C THR A 283 2.50 -3.32 -9.19
N HIS A 284 3.81 -3.24 -8.86
CA HIS A 284 4.69 -2.21 -9.37
C HIS A 284 5.11 -2.49 -10.82
N PRO A 285 5.25 -1.44 -11.64
CA PRO A 285 5.86 -1.58 -12.96
C PRO A 285 7.32 -2.02 -12.83
N PRO A 286 7.89 -2.68 -13.86
CA PRO A 286 9.31 -3.02 -13.89
C PRO A 286 10.17 -1.79 -13.64
N ILE A 287 11.18 -1.91 -12.77
CA ILE A 287 12.09 -0.81 -12.42
C ILE A 287 12.80 -0.28 -13.67
N THR A 288 13.17 -1.17 -14.58
CA THR A 288 13.78 -0.80 -15.87
C THR A 288 12.92 0.16 -16.69
N GLU A 289 11.59 -0.04 -16.71
CA GLU A 289 10.66 0.82 -17.43
C GLU A 289 10.46 2.16 -16.69
N ARG A 290 10.39 2.16 -15.35
CA ARG A 290 10.35 3.38 -14.53
C ARG A 290 11.59 4.23 -14.77
N VAL A 291 12.78 3.63 -14.69
CA VAL A 291 14.07 4.29 -14.92
C VAL A 291 14.16 4.88 -16.34
N LYS A 292 13.73 4.12 -17.36
CA LYS A 292 13.71 4.60 -18.74
C LYS A 292 12.88 5.88 -18.86
N ARG A 293 11.65 5.89 -18.34
CA ARG A 293 10.74 7.05 -18.39
C ARG A 293 11.28 8.25 -17.62
N LEU A 294 11.88 8.03 -16.45
CA LEU A 294 12.52 9.10 -15.68
C LEU A 294 13.68 9.75 -16.45
N ARG A 295 14.51 8.94 -17.13
CA ARG A 295 15.61 9.45 -17.95
C ARG A 295 15.16 10.21 -19.20
N GLU A 296 14.04 9.81 -19.80
CA GLU A 296 13.42 10.54 -20.91
C GLU A 296 12.92 11.93 -20.49
N MET A 297 12.55 12.13 -19.21
CA MET A 297 12.14 13.44 -18.68
C MET A 297 13.29 14.46 -18.63
N ARG A 298 14.55 14.04 -18.66
CA ARG A 298 15.73 14.93 -18.70
C ARG A 298 15.72 15.88 -19.92
N GLY A 299 15.17 15.44 -21.03
CA GLY A 299 15.13 16.22 -22.29
C GLY A 299 14.06 17.31 -22.34
N VAL A 300 13.16 17.36 -21.35
CA VAL A 300 12.00 18.27 -21.36
C VAL A 300 12.17 19.42 -20.34
N ALA A 301 13.16 19.34 -19.49
CA ALA A 301 13.44 20.32 -18.41
C ALA A 301 14.59 21.30 -18.71
N ALA A 302 14.96 21.44 -20.01
CA ALA A 302 15.96 22.42 -20.48
C ALA A 302 15.28 23.58 -21.24
#